data_4bd4d5498617c66e374b1b74a7174df9
#
_entry.id   4bd4d5498617c66e374b1b74a7174df9
#
_cell.length_a   1.000
_cell.length_b   1.000
_cell.length_c   1.000
_cell.angle_alpha   90.00
_cell.angle_beta   90.00
_cell.angle_gamma   90.00
#
_symmetry.space_group_name_H-M   'P 1'
#
loop_
_entity.id
_entity.type
_entity.pdbx_description
1 polymer ?
#
loop_
_entity_poly.entity_id
_entity_poly.type
_entity_poly.pdbx_seq_one_letter_code
_entity_poly.pdbx_strand_id
1 'polypeptide(L)'
;MGLACRVGYRLAVHMPERPLPMSRFPCARWRSLLAAILLTASCASSQAGEARRQVIIDQDMFGPGGSNMNSVLMLLQAPDVDVLGIVVSSGDGWREEEIAQTLRMLEIVGRPEVPVYAGAAFPLVNSAARMKAWERRYGPLVWKGAWTEAFGGQPRAEYHADPFLVPPLAAGVPALKAQAESGIAFMIRAVRQHPGRVTLWMGGALTDLALAVRQDPGFAAATRELVFMGGSFNPVAADNNFAEEYAHSPRREFNMLWDAEAATAVLHEAWPRVVQIPVDPTTKTFFRKDLYAEIGRAATPVAGYVARFGEGFPMWDELAAAVWLDPSLVKRSQKMLVDVAAGDGADYGSTLSWPLGRGPGLGEREVEVVQDVDVTRFERLTVKLLTGVSRAQAH
;
A
#
# COMPACT_ATOMS: atom_id res chain seq x y z
N MET A 1 -22.91 -59.29 16.86
CA MET A 1 -23.78 -58.84 17.94
C MET A 1 -23.72 -57.33 17.88
N GLY A 2 -24.58 -56.58 17.27
CA GLY A 2 -26.05 -56.54 17.22
C GLY A 2 -26.51 -55.48 18.19
N LEU A 3 -26.89 -54.31 17.79
CA LEU A 3 -28.27 -53.87 17.61
C LEU A 3 -28.33 -52.38 17.21
N ALA A 4 -29.04 -52.13 16.13
CA ALA A 4 -29.50 -50.82 15.71
C ALA A 4 -30.75 -50.39 16.52
N CYS A 5 -30.94 -49.10 16.75
CA CYS A 5 -32.22 -48.53 17.09
C CYS A 5 -32.48 -47.25 16.29
N ARG A 6 -33.38 -47.37 15.29
CA ARG A 6 -34.04 -46.24 14.60
C ARG A 6 -35.29 -45.87 15.40
N VAL A 7 -35.46 -44.60 15.66
CA VAL A 7 -36.80 -44.06 16.01
C VAL A 7 -37.06 -42.85 15.10
N GLY A 8 -38.01 -43.02 14.19
CA GLY A 8 -38.56 -41.93 13.40
C GLY A 8 -39.85 -41.44 14.07
N TYR A 9 -40.05 -40.12 14.07
CA TYR A 9 -41.34 -39.51 14.29
C TYR A 9 -41.69 -38.61 13.12
N ARG A 10 -42.74 -39.04 12.39
CA ARG A 10 -43.55 -38.19 11.49
C ARG A 10 -44.69 -37.61 12.30
N LEU A 11 -44.84 -36.31 12.30
CA LEU A 11 -46.11 -35.66 12.67
C LEU A 11 -46.63 -34.90 11.44
N ALA A 12 -47.73 -35.41 10.88
CA ALA A 12 -48.53 -34.73 9.89
C ALA A 12 -49.58 -33.87 10.63
N VAL A 13 -49.60 -32.58 10.31
CA VAL A 13 -50.70 -31.71 10.74
C VAL A 13 -51.55 -31.34 9.54
N HIS A 14 -52.79 -31.79 9.60
CA HIS A 14 -53.84 -31.51 8.63
C HIS A 14 -54.47 -30.16 8.99
N MET A 15 -54.60 -29.24 8.04
CA MET A 15 -55.44 -28.04 8.18
C MET A 15 -56.54 -28.07 7.11
N PRO A 16 -57.78 -27.79 7.47
CA PRO A 16 -58.90 -27.76 6.51
C PRO A 16 -59.03 -26.38 5.87
N GLU A 17 -59.23 -26.42 4.55
CA GLU A 17 -59.65 -25.26 3.75
C GLU A 17 -61.08 -24.86 4.03
N ARG A 18 -61.37 -23.57 4.21
CA ARG A 18 -62.72 -23.00 4.07
C ARG A 18 -62.69 -21.85 3.07
N PRO A 19 -63.54 -21.84 2.06
CA PRO A 19 -63.67 -20.75 1.11
C PRO A 19 -64.58 -19.64 1.65
N LEU A 20 -64.19 -18.39 1.41
CA LEU A 20 -65.01 -17.21 1.65
C LEU A 20 -65.63 -16.68 0.34
N PRO A 21 -66.89 -16.13 0.39
CA PRO A 21 -67.61 -15.80 -0.79
C PRO A 21 -67.27 -14.47 -1.45
N MET A 22 -67.31 -14.47 -2.79
CA MET A 22 -67.19 -13.27 -3.61
C MET A 22 -68.47 -12.44 -3.52
N SER A 23 -68.33 -11.17 -3.07
CA SER A 23 -69.35 -10.14 -3.26
C SER A 23 -69.03 -9.27 -4.47
N ARG A 24 -69.93 -9.30 -5.42
CA ARG A 24 -69.95 -8.41 -6.58
C ARG A 24 -70.45 -7.02 -6.15
N PHE A 25 -69.73 -5.95 -6.48
CA PHE A 25 -70.27 -4.61 -6.52
C PHE A 25 -70.06 -3.98 -7.91
N PRO A 26 -71.01 -3.14 -8.36
CA PRO A 26 -71.13 -2.77 -9.76
C PRO A 26 -70.26 -1.60 -10.19
N CYS A 27 -69.91 -1.61 -11.48
CA CYS A 27 -69.34 -0.48 -12.20
C CYS A 27 -70.21 0.74 -12.14
N ALA A 28 -69.73 1.84 -11.56
CA ALA A 28 -70.23 3.16 -11.81
C ALA A 28 -69.16 4.03 -12.46
N ARG A 29 -69.52 4.55 -13.62
CA ARG A 29 -68.76 5.44 -14.46
C ARG A 29 -68.37 6.72 -13.69
N TRP A 30 -67.05 6.99 -13.57
CA TRP A 30 -66.57 8.35 -13.50
C TRP A 30 -65.40 8.50 -14.48
N ARG A 31 -65.77 8.94 -15.67
CA ARG A 31 -64.87 9.53 -16.63
C ARG A 31 -64.78 11.01 -16.31
N SER A 32 -63.61 11.57 -16.52
CA SER A 32 -63.27 12.99 -16.62
C SER A 32 -62.88 13.64 -15.29
N LEU A 33 -61.59 13.73 -15.04
CA LEU A 33 -60.78 14.87 -14.63
C LEU A 33 -59.40 14.39 -14.10
N LEU A 34 -58.57 13.91 -15.01
CA LEU A 34 -57.14 13.73 -14.78
C LEU A 34 -56.39 14.24 -16.00
N ALA A 35 -56.57 15.53 -16.24
CA ALA A 35 -55.70 16.24 -17.16
C ALA A 35 -54.61 16.96 -16.35
N ALA A 36 -53.39 16.72 -16.72
CA ALA A 36 -52.25 17.61 -16.56
C ALA A 36 -51.80 17.93 -15.12
N ILE A 37 -51.22 16.96 -14.43
CA ILE A 37 -50.01 17.21 -13.68
C ILE A 37 -48.92 16.31 -14.28
N LEU A 38 -48.43 16.68 -15.44
CA LEU A 38 -47.11 16.31 -15.88
C LEU A 38 -46.14 17.03 -14.91
N LEU A 39 -45.91 16.35 -13.80
CA LEU A 39 -44.69 16.61 -13.03
C LEU A 39 -43.53 16.39 -13.99
N THR A 40 -42.96 17.49 -14.42
CA THR A 40 -41.56 17.56 -14.80
C THR A 40 -40.75 17.10 -13.60
N ALA A 41 -40.68 15.77 -13.41
CA ALA A 41 -39.59 15.18 -12.70
C ALA A 41 -38.35 15.51 -13.54
N SER A 42 -37.81 16.72 -13.31
CA SER A 42 -36.43 17.01 -13.63
C SER A 42 -35.64 15.87 -12.99
N CYS A 43 -35.25 14.90 -13.82
CA CYS A 43 -34.11 14.06 -13.52
C CYS A 43 -32.91 15.01 -13.35
N ALA A 44 -32.82 15.61 -12.20
CA ALA A 44 -31.52 15.92 -11.66
C ALA A 44 -30.87 14.55 -11.48
N SER A 45 -30.27 14.03 -12.55
CA SER A 45 -29.17 13.11 -12.46
C SER A 45 -28.14 13.87 -11.61
N SER A 46 -28.26 13.71 -10.28
CA SER A 46 -27.09 13.90 -9.45
C SER A 46 -26.07 12.94 -10.08
N GLN A 47 -25.12 13.49 -10.81
CA GLN A 47 -23.83 12.86 -10.96
C GLN A 47 -23.34 12.72 -9.51
N ALA A 48 -23.74 11.63 -8.87
CA ALA A 48 -23.03 11.11 -7.72
C ALA A 48 -21.63 10.88 -8.27
N GLY A 49 -20.73 11.83 -8.04
CA GLY A 49 -19.35 11.71 -8.41
C GLY A 49 -18.89 10.36 -7.89
N GLU A 50 -18.28 9.57 -8.74
CA GLU A 50 -17.80 8.25 -8.40
C GLU A 50 -17.06 8.35 -7.07
N ALA A 51 -17.49 7.56 -6.07
CA ALA A 51 -16.96 7.69 -4.72
C ALA A 51 -15.44 7.48 -4.76
N ARG A 52 -14.70 8.46 -4.24
CA ARG A 52 -13.23 8.45 -4.28
C ARG A 52 -12.68 7.17 -3.66
N ARG A 53 -11.61 6.66 -4.22
CA ARG A 53 -10.90 5.47 -3.73
C ARG A 53 -10.22 5.79 -2.40
N GLN A 54 -10.60 5.07 -1.35
CA GLN A 54 -10.02 5.25 -0.02
C GLN A 54 -8.73 4.46 0.11
N VAL A 55 -7.67 5.12 0.60
CA VAL A 55 -6.37 4.50 0.81
C VAL A 55 -5.79 4.88 2.16
N ILE A 56 -5.17 3.92 2.83
CA ILE A 56 -4.20 4.14 3.89
C ILE A 56 -2.83 3.88 3.28
N ILE A 57 -1.93 4.82 3.46
CA ILE A 57 -0.54 4.73 3.03
C ILE A 57 0.28 4.30 4.23
N ASP A 58 1.11 3.26 4.07
CA ASP A 58 2.13 2.88 5.03
C ASP A 58 3.48 2.88 4.33
N GLN A 59 4.43 3.61 4.88
CA GLN A 59 5.69 3.88 4.21
C GLN A 59 6.81 4.17 5.22
N ASP A 60 8.02 3.74 4.92
CA ASP A 60 9.25 4.15 5.55
C ASP A 60 9.77 5.43 4.86
N MET A 61 9.29 6.56 5.39
CA MET A 61 9.35 7.89 4.76
C MET A 61 10.72 8.55 4.84
N PHE A 62 11.77 7.83 4.45
CA PHE A 62 13.12 8.43 4.39
C PHE A 62 13.15 9.56 3.36
N GLY A 63 13.74 10.72 3.76
CA GLY A 63 13.71 11.94 2.96
C GLY A 63 14.77 12.95 3.40
N PRO A 64 14.65 14.20 2.91
CA PRO A 64 13.59 14.80 2.12
C PRO A 64 13.79 14.56 0.62
N GLY A 65 13.01 13.80 -0.03
CA GLY A 65 13.14 13.41 -1.44
C GLY A 65 13.15 11.90 -1.59
N GLY A 66 13.51 11.39 -2.77
CA GLY A 66 13.55 9.95 -3.03
C GLY A 66 12.20 9.33 -3.35
N SER A 67 12.22 8.01 -3.56
CA SER A 67 11.07 7.23 -4.01
C SER A 67 9.93 7.25 -2.99
N ASN A 68 10.26 7.09 -1.70
CA ASN A 68 9.32 7.10 -0.59
C ASN A 68 8.44 8.37 -0.58
N MET A 69 9.05 9.55 -0.68
CA MET A 69 8.34 10.83 -0.65
C MET A 69 7.55 11.09 -1.94
N ASN A 70 8.13 10.80 -3.09
CA ASN A 70 7.50 11.06 -4.39
C ASN A 70 6.25 10.21 -4.60
N SER A 71 6.25 8.94 -4.20
CA SER A 71 5.12 8.04 -4.29
C SER A 71 3.92 8.55 -3.50
N VAL A 72 4.16 9.00 -2.27
CA VAL A 72 3.14 9.59 -1.40
C VAL A 72 2.60 10.89 -2.00
N LEU A 73 3.48 11.75 -2.55
CA LEU A 73 3.05 12.95 -3.27
C LEU A 73 2.15 12.61 -4.46
N MET A 74 2.45 11.57 -5.24
CA MET A 74 1.60 11.12 -6.34
C MET A 74 0.21 10.70 -5.85
N LEU A 75 0.13 9.93 -4.76
CA LEU A 75 -1.14 9.50 -4.18
C LEU A 75 -1.95 10.70 -3.64
N LEU A 76 -1.30 11.66 -3.00
CA LEU A 76 -1.93 12.89 -2.49
C LEU A 76 -2.46 13.80 -3.61
N GLN A 77 -1.85 13.78 -4.79
CA GLN A 77 -2.23 14.61 -5.94
C GLN A 77 -3.30 13.97 -6.83
N ALA A 78 -3.53 12.66 -6.69
CA ALA A 78 -4.54 11.96 -7.50
C ALA A 78 -5.96 12.46 -7.16
N PRO A 79 -6.74 12.94 -8.16
CA PRO A 79 -8.01 13.60 -7.91
C PRO A 79 -9.12 12.68 -7.41
N ASP A 80 -9.05 11.41 -7.73
CA ASP A 80 -10.02 10.37 -7.39
C ASP A 80 -9.64 9.56 -6.13
N VAL A 81 -8.58 9.98 -5.42
CA VAL A 81 -8.07 9.31 -4.22
C VAL A 81 -8.39 10.09 -2.96
N ASP A 82 -8.77 9.38 -1.91
CA ASP A 82 -9.01 9.86 -0.57
C ASP A 82 -8.02 9.19 0.40
N VAL A 83 -6.96 9.92 0.75
CA VAL A 83 -5.94 9.44 1.69
C VAL A 83 -6.48 9.60 3.10
N LEU A 84 -6.82 8.49 3.74
CA LEU A 84 -7.37 8.46 5.11
C LEU A 84 -6.31 8.79 6.15
N GLY A 85 -5.05 8.50 5.86
CA GLY A 85 -3.90 8.80 6.71
C GLY A 85 -2.64 8.14 6.19
N ILE A 86 -1.50 8.61 6.72
CA ILE A 86 -0.17 8.06 6.45
C ILE A 86 0.34 7.44 7.75
N VAL A 87 0.68 6.15 7.69
CA VAL A 87 1.39 5.45 8.76
C VAL A 87 2.86 5.42 8.39
N VAL A 88 3.71 5.73 9.34
CA VAL A 88 5.16 5.79 9.13
C VAL A 88 5.84 4.79 10.04
N SER A 89 6.51 3.81 9.47
CA SER A 89 7.32 2.80 10.16
C SER A 89 8.81 3.04 9.94
N SER A 90 9.68 2.42 10.72
CA SER A 90 11.11 2.37 10.39
C SER A 90 11.35 1.41 9.24
N GLY A 91 12.31 1.76 8.41
CA GLY A 91 12.79 0.97 7.28
C GLY A 91 14.08 1.59 6.76
N ASP A 92 14.02 2.41 5.73
CA ASP A 92 15.18 3.13 5.16
C ASP A 92 15.84 4.07 6.17
N GLY A 93 15.04 4.61 7.11
CA GLY A 93 15.49 5.38 8.26
C GLY A 93 14.79 4.93 9.54
N TRP A 94 14.94 5.73 10.59
CA TRP A 94 14.24 5.52 11.84
C TRP A 94 12.90 6.25 11.86
N ARG A 95 11.87 5.60 12.38
CA ARG A 95 10.47 6.08 12.42
C ARG A 95 10.32 7.53 12.87
N GLU A 96 11.01 7.95 13.95
CA GLU A 96 10.85 9.30 14.48
C GLU A 96 11.38 10.38 13.52
N GLU A 97 12.49 10.10 12.86
CA GLU A 97 13.02 10.95 11.80
C GLU A 97 12.07 11.00 10.62
N GLU A 98 11.62 9.85 10.16
CA GLU A 98 10.73 9.71 9.00
C GLU A 98 9.36 10.35 9.24
N ILE A 99 8.80 10.28 10.45
CA ILE A 99 7.61 11.04 10.85
C ILE A 99 7.86 12.54 10.71
N ALA A 100 8.99 13.03 11.21
CA ALA A 100 9.33 14.45 11.13
C ALA A 100 9.52 14.92 9.68
N GLN A 101 10.16 14.09 8.83
CA GLN A 101 10.29 14.33 7.39
C GLN A 101 8.92 14.39 6.70
N THR A 102 8.03 13.45 7.00
CA THR A 102 6.66 13.38 6.45
C THR A 102 5.84 14.61 6.81
N LEU A 103 5.83 14.98 8.10
CA LEU A 103 5.11 16.16 8.58
C LEU A 103 5.63 17.44 7.90
N ARG A 104 6.96 17.55 7.75
CA ARG A 104 7.57 18.69 7.09
C ARG A 104 7.24 18.73 5.59
N MET A 105 7.24 17.60 4.92
CA MET A 105 6.79 17.51 3.53
C MET A 105 5.35 18.01 3.39
N LEU A 106 4.42 17.53 4.24
CA LEU A 106 3.02 17.94 4.19
C LEU A 106 2.83 19.45 4.40
N GLU A 107 3.60 20.07 5.30
CA GLU A 107 3.61 21.53 5.47
C GLU A 107 4.04 22.25 4.19
N ILE A 108 5.15 21.82 3.58
CA ILE A 108 5.72 22.48 2.40
C ILE A 108 4.78 22.36 1.20
N VAL A 109 4.15 21.19 1.03
CA VAL A 109 3.23 20.97 -0.11
C VAL A 109 1.80 21.44 0.14
N GLY A 110 1.52 22.02 1.33
CA GLY A 110 0.22 22.60 1.67
C GLY A 110 -0.87 21.56 1.93
N ARG A 111 -0.53 20.44 2.58
CA ARG A 111 -1.45 19.35 2.95
C ARG A 111 -1.47 19.06 4.46
N PRO A 112 -1.57 20.10 5.32
CA PRO A 112 -1.52 19.94 6.77
C PRO A 112 -2.70 19.15 7.36
N GLU A 113 -3.77 18.94 6.59
CA GLU A 113 -4.96 18.19 7.00
C GLU A 113 -4.77 16.66 6.96
N VAL A 114 -3.74 16.16 6.28
CA VAL A 114 -3.48 14.71 6.17
C VAL A 114 -2.89 14.20 7.49
N PRO A 115 -3.58 13.30 8.20
CA PRO A 115 -3.08 12.81 9.48
C PRO A 115 -1.93 11.83 9.29
N VAL A 116 -0.91 11.95 10.13
CA VAL A 116 0.26 11.06 10.19
C VAL A 116 0.25 10.29 11.50
N TYR A 117 0.49 9.00 11.44
CA TYR A 117 0.45 8.08 12.57
C TYR A 117 1.78 7.35 12.72
N ALA A 118 2.21 7.13 13.97
CA ALA A 118 3.39 6.34 14.25
C ALA A 118 3.10 4.84 14.09
N GLY A 119 3.80 4.20 13.17
CA GLY A 119 3.85 2.76 12.98
C GLY A 119 4.88 2.06 13.86
N ALA A 120 5.40 0.92 13.42
CA ALA A 120 6.41 0.14 14.12
C ALA A 120 7.77 0.84 14.11
N ALA A 121 8.43 0.88 15.26
CA ALA A 121 9.81 1.39 15.36
C ALA A 121 10.86 0.32 15.02
N PHE A 122 10.48 -0.96 15.10
CA PHE A 122 11.39 -2.09 14.88
C PHE A 122 10.64 -3.20 14.14
N PRO A 123 11.35 -4.02 13.35
CA PRO A 123 10.79 -5.25 12.79
C PRO A 123 10.44 -6.25 13.90
N LEU A 124 9.63 -7.27 13.58
CA LEU A 124 9.15 -8.24 14.55
C LEU A 124 10.27 -9.03 15.22
N VAL A 125 11.27 -9.43 14.46
CA VAL A 125 12.36 -10.31 14.94
C VAL A 125 13.75 -9.81 14.54
N ASN A 126 13.88 -9.22 13.36
CA ASN A 126 15.16 -8.78 12.82
C ASN A 126 15.78 -7.66 13.67
N SER A 127 17.08 -7.49 13.57
CA SER A 127 17.84 -6.48 14.32
C SER A 127 19.21 -6.20 13.69
N ALA A 128 19.80 -5.07 14.00
CA ALA A 128 21.18 -4.75 13.58
C ALA A 128 22.19 -5.83 14.00
N ALA A 129 22.03 -6.40 15.20
CA ALA A 129 22.89 -7.48 15.70
C ALA A 129 22.74 -8.76 14.89
N ARG A 130 21.48 -9.12 14.53
CA ARG A 130 21.19 -10.28 13.67
C ARG A 130 21.78 -10.08 12.27
N MET A 131 21.61 -8.91 11.68
CA MET A 131 22.20 -8.60 10.37
C MET A 131 23.71 -8.65 10.39
N LYS A 132 24.37 -8.10 11.39
CA LYS A 132 25.83 -8.24 11.56
C LYS A 132 26.29 -9.69 11.73
N ALA A 133 25.52 -10.52 12.41
CA ALA A 133 25.81 -11.95 12.56
C ALA A 133 25.62 -12.70 11.23
N TRP A 134 24.57 -12.35 10.47
CA TRP A 134 24.31 -12.89 9.14
C TRP A 134 25.44 -12.54 8.16
N GLU A 135 25.84 -11.25 8.10
CA GLU A 135 26.92 -10.74 7.23
C GLU A 135 28.25 -11.45 7.48
N ARG A 136 28.61 -11.71 8.75
CA ARG A 136 29.83 -12.48 9.08
C ARG A 136 29.84 -13.88 8.51
N ARG A 137 28.68 -14.46 8.25
CA ARG A 137 28.55 -15.85 7.79
C ARG A 137 28.35 -15.96 6.28
N TYR A 138 27.63 -15.02 5.70
CA TYR A 138 27.14 -15.12 4.33
C TYR A 138 27.64 -13.99 3.41
N GLY A 139 28.31 -12.99 3.94
CA GLY A 139 28.83 -11.84 3.21
C GLY A 139 28.06 -10.55 3.47
N PRO A 140 28.61 -9.41 3.05
CA PRO A 140 28.04 -8.10 3.34
C PRO A 140 26.70 -7.89 2.59
N LEU A 141 25.80 -7.17 3.25
CA LEU A 141 24.57 -6.64 2.66
C LEU A 141 24.84 -5.21 2.17
N VAL A 142 24.41 -4.89 0.96
CA VAL A 142 24.60 -3.57 0.36
C VAL A 142 23.73 -2.53 1.07
N TRP A 143 22.48 -2.88 1.36
CA TRP A 143 21.52 -2.03 2.05
C TRP A 143 20.84 -2.74 3.22
N LYS A 144 20.71 -2.03 4.35
CA LYS A 144 20.10 -2.50 5.59
C LYS A 144 19.24 -1.40 6.23
N GLY A 145 18.75 -0.45 5.43
CA GLY A 145 17.94 0.67 5.90
C GLY A 145 18.62 1.48 6.99
N ALA A 146 17.91 1.74 8.08
CA ALA A 146 18.40 2.50 9.23
C ALA A 146 19.70 1.92 9.85
N TRP A 147 20.03 0.66 9.60
CA TRP A 147 21.27 0.03 10.09
C TRP A 147 22.44 0.15 9.12
N THR A 148 22.30 0.82 7.99
CA THR A 148 23.37 0.99 7.00
C THR A 148 24.32 2.09 7.46
N GLU A 149 25.51 1.72 7.95
CA GLU A 149 26.53 2.65 8.42
C GLU A 149 27.32 3.28 7.26
N ALA A 150 27.45 2.56 6.16
CA ALA A 150 28.16 2.99 4.96
C ALA A 150 27.48 2.48 3.69
N PHE A 151 27.51 3.28 2.62
CA PHE A 151 26.97 2.91 1.30
C PHE A 151 27.97 3.31 0.21
N GLY A 152 28.16 2.44 -0.79
CA GLY A 152 29.15 2.69 -1.84
C GLY A 152 30.59 2.87 -1.34
N GLY A 153 30.94 2.24 -0.21
CA GLY A 153 32.28 2.36 0.40
C GLY A 153 32.53 3.66 1.16
N GLN A 154 31.51 4.52 1.32
CA GLN A 154 31.60 5.77 2.08
C GLN A 154 30.68 5.73 3.31
N PRO A 155 31.07 6.36 4.45
CA PRO A 155 30.19 6.55 5.58
C PRO A 155 28.90 7.26 5.14
N ARG A 156 27.74 6.78 5.60
CA ARG A 156 26.44 7.41 5.34
C ARG A 156 26.26 8.60 6.27
N ALA A 157 26.10 9.79 5.70
CA ALA A 157 26.03 11.05 6.47
C ALA A 157 24.78 11.10 7.37
N GLU A 158 23.68 10.48 6.95
CA GLU A 158 22.40 10.42 7.65
C GLU A 158 22.34 9.32 8.71
N TYR A 159 23.37 8.46 8.79
CA TYR A 159 23.37 7.36 9.75
C TYR A 159 23.44 7.84 11.20
N HIS A 160 22.54 7.33 12.02
CA HIS A 160 22.61 7.40 13.48
C HIS A 160 22.08 6.10 14.10
N ALA A 161 22.65 5.71 15.23
CA ALA A 161 22.30 4.45 15.90
C ALA A 161 21.10 4.58 16.84
N ASP A 162 20.68 5.79 17.22
CA ASP A 162 19.58 6.04 18.13
C ASP A 162 18.25 6.06 17.36
N PRO A 163 17.36 5.07 17.56
CA PRO A 163 16.10 4.97 16.82
C PRO A 163 15.07 6.05 17.19
N PHE A 164 15.32 6.81 18.25
CA PHE A 164 14.41 7.85 18.74
C PHE A 164 14.94 9.26 18.51
N LEU A 165 16.12 9.38 17.92
CA LEU A 165 16.69 10.67 17.56
C LEU A 165 16.00 11.23 16.30
N VAL A 166 15.66 12.51 16.34
CA VAL A 166 15.35 13.28 15.13
C VAL A 166 16.53 14.19 14.86
N PRO A 167 17.35 13.89 13.84
CA PRO A 167 18.52 14.72 13.51
C PRO A 167 18.07 16.07 12.91
N PRO A 168 18.99 17.03 12.72
CA PRO A 168 18.69 18.24 11.96
C PRO A 168 18.21 17.90 10.55
N LEU A 169 16.99 18.31 10.21
CA LEU A 169 16.38 17.99 8.93
C LEU A 169 16.72 19.05 7.86
N ALA A 170 17.15 18.63 6.67
CA ALA A 170 17.45 19.52 5.55
C ALA A 170 16.23 20.35 5.09
N ALA A 171 15.02 19.80 5.25
CA ALA A 171 13.76 20.50 4.96
C ALA A 171 13.28 21.41 6.10
N GLY A 172 13.92 21.35 7.28
CA GLY A 172 13.56 22.09 8.50
C GLY A 172 12.62 21.29 9.41
N VAL A 173 12.47 21.77 10.64
CA VAL A 173 11.67 21.14 11.69
C VAL A 173 10.17 21.37 11.43
N PRO A 174 9.29 20.35 11.49
CA PRO A 174 7.86 20.53 11.34
C PRO A 174 7.21 21.19 12.57
N ALA A 175 6.18 22.00 12.36
CA ALA A 175 5.28 22.48 13.39
C ALA A 175 4.11 21.48 13.63
N LEU A 176 3.69 20.76 12.60
CA LEU A 176 2.71 19.68 12.67
C LEU A 176 3.17 18.58 13.63
N LYS A 177 2.20 17.83 14.14
CA LYS A 177 2.43 16.69 15.04
C LYS A 177 1.76 15.45 14.49
N ALA A 178 2.38 14.30 14.72
CA ALA A 178 1.72 13.02 14.52
C ALA A 178 0.52 12.86 15.47
N GLN A 179 -0.43 12.03 15.07
CA GLN A 179 -1.59 11.68 15.87
C GLN A 179 -1.15 10.89 17.11
N ALA A 180 -1.91 11.02 18.21
CA ALA A 180 -1.64 10.28 19.44
C ALA A 180 -2.00 8.79 19.35
N GLU A 181 -2.91 8.43 18.43
CA GLU A 181 -3.28 7.05 18.13
C GLU A 181 -2.15 6.38 17.35
N SER A 182 -1.84 5.10 17.65
CA SER A 182 -0.85 4.36 16.86
C SER A 182 -1.36 4.05 15.46
N GLY A 183 -0.44 3.90 14.49
CA GLY A 183 -0.76 3.55 13.11
C GLY A 183 -1.54 2.23 12.99
N ILE A 184 -1.19 1.23 13.79
CA ILE A 184 -1.86 -0.06 13.80
C ILE A 184 -3.33 0.07 14.28
N ALA A 185 -3.56 0.80 15.36
CA ALA A 185 -4.93 1.04 15.86
C ALA A 185 -5.75 1.85 14.85
N PHE A 186 -5.15 2.86 14.23
CA PHE A 186 -5.76 3.64 13.16
C PHE A 186 -6.16 2.76 11.96
N MET A 187 -5.26 1.91 11.45
CA MET A 187 -5.56 1.02 10.33
C MET A 187 -6.76 0.13 10.63
N ILE A 188 -6.76 -0.54 11.80
CA ILE A 188 -7.86 -1.42 12.22
C ILE A 188 -9.17 -0.64 12.30
N ARG A 189 -9.15 0.52 12.96
CA ARG A 189 -10.33 1.37 13.10
C ARG A 189 -10.87 1.85 11.75
N ALA A 190 -10.01 2.35 10.88
CA ALA A 190 -10.40 2.88 9.57
C ALA A 190 -10.98 1.79 8.65
N VAL A 191 -10.36 0.61 8.60
CA VAL A 191 -10.88 -0.53 7.83
C VAL A 191 -12.23 -1.00 8.39
N ARG A 192 -12.40 -1.04 9.72
CA ARG A 192 -13.67 -1.39 10.36
C ARG A 192 -14.78 -0.36 10.10
N GLN A 193 -14.44 0.91 9.98
CA GLN A 193 -15.38 1.98 9.62
C GLN A 193 -15.78 1.96 8.14
N HIS A 194 -14.94 1.42 7.26
CA HIS A 194 -15.13 1.40 5.80
C HIS A 194 -14.90 -0.01 5.21
N PRO A 195 -15.63 -1.04 5.65
CA PRO A 195 -15.37 -2.42 5.26
C PRO A 195 -15.50 -2.61 3.74
N GLY A 196 -14.52 -3.30 3.15
CA GLY A 196 -14.44 -3.57 1.72
C GLY A 196 -14.10 -2.35 0.85
N ARG A 197 -13.77 -1.19 1.44
CA ARG A 197 -13.52 0.05 0.70
C ARG A 197 -12.10 0.56 0.76
N VAL A 198 -11.35 0.21 1.80
CA VAL A 198 -10.01 0.72 2.06
C VAL A 198 -8.97 -0.14 1.35
N THR A 199 -8.19 0.47 0.47
CA THR A 199 -6.94 -0.10 -0.02
C THR A 199 -5.84 0.17 1.00
N LEU A 200 -5.05 -0.84 1.30
CA LEU A 200 -3.78 -0.68 2.02
C LEU A 200 -2.68 -0.59 0.98
N TRP A 201 -2.02 0.55 0.91
CA TRP A 201 -0.90 0.77 0.01
C TRP A 201 0.38 0.87 0.85
N MET A 202 1.31 -0.06 0.61
CA MET A 202 2.53 -0.23 1.39
C MET A 202 3.75 0.05 0.51
N GLY A 203 4.54 1.05 0.86
CA GLY A 203 5.84 1.28 0.24
C GLY A 203 6.99 0.72 1.08
N GLY A 204 6.81 0.64 2.40
CA GLY A 204 7.78 0.07 3.33
C GLY A 204 7.56 -1.40 3.67
N ALA A 205 8.27 -1.89 4.69
CA ALA A 205 8.13 -3.24 5.21
C ALA A 205 6.73 -3.52 5.78
N LEU A 206 6.31 -4.78 5.77
CA LEU A 206 4.94 -5.17 6.13
C LEU A 206 4.71 -5.33 7.65
N THR A 207 5.59 -4.76 8.49
CA THR A 207 5.56 -4.89 9.96
C THR A 207 4.23 -4.45 10.56
N ASP A 208 3.73 -3.28 10.16
CA ASP A 208 2.49 -2.73 10.70
C ASP A 208 1.27 -3.57 10.34
N LEU A 209 1.23 -4.12 9.11
CA LEU A 209 0.17 -5.04 8.70
C LEU A 209 0.22 -6.34 9.48
N ALA A 210 1.43 -6.90 9.73
CA ALA A 210 1.57 -8.10 10.54
C ALA A 210 1.03 -7.88 11.96
N LEU A 211 1.31 -6.74 12.56
CA LEU A 211 0.76 -6.35 13.86
C LEU A 211 -0.77 -6.17 13.81
N ALA A 212 -1.30 -5.57 12.75
CA ALA A 212 -2.74 -5.35 12.57
C ALA A 212 -3.51 -6.67 12.46
N VAL A 213 -3.05 -7.61 11.61
CA VAL A 213 -3.71 -8.91 11.43
C VAL A 213 -3.62 -9.79 12.67
N ARG A 214 -2.59 -9.63 13.50
CA ARG A 214 -2.47 -10.35 14.79
C ARG A 214 -3.37 -9.77 15.86
N GLN A 215 -3.64 -8.46 15.83
CA GLN A 215 -4.58 -7.81 16.75
C GLN A 215 -6.05 -8.00 16.33
N ASP A 216 -6.32 -8.05 15.02
CA ASP A 216 -7.65 -8.22 14.46
C ASP A 216 -7.66 -9.27 13.34
N PRO A 217 -7.98 -10.54 13.62
CA PRO A 217 -7.99 -11.60 12.63
C PRO A 217 -8.94 -11.39 11.45
N GLY A 218 -9.91 -10.48 11.56
CA GLY A 218 -10.82 -10.10 10.47
C GLY A 218 -10.34 -8.92 9.64
N PHE A 219 -9.23 -8.31 9.99
CA PHE A 219 -8.74 -7.09 9.38
C PHE A 219 -8.45 -7.25 7.88
N ALA A 220 -7.67 -8.26 7.49
CA ALA A 220 -7.32 -8.50 6.09
C ALA A 220 -8.56 -8.67 5.21
N ALA A 221 -9.51 -9.53 5.61
CA ALA A 221 -10.72 -9.80 4.85
C ALA A 221 -11.67 -8.59 4.76
N ALA A 222 -11.57 -7.63 5.69
CA ALA A 222 -12.37 -6.42 5.70
C ALA A 222 -11.82 -5.29 4.81
N THR A 223 -10.65 -5.45 4.23
CA THR A 223 -10.06 -4.47 3.30
C THR A 223 -10.64 -4.60 1.89
N ARG A 224 -10.37 -3.65 1.02
CA ARG A 224 -10.61 -3.76 -0.42
C ARG A 224 -9.52 -4.62 -1.09
N GLU A 225 -8.27 -4.29 -0.82
CA GLU A 225 -7.09 -4.93 -1.39
C GLU A 225 -5.83 -4.51 -0.63
N LEU A 226 -4.77 -5.28 -0.80
CA LEU A 226 -3.41 -4.94 -0.44
C LEU A 226 -2.60 -4.69 -1.71
N VAL A 227 -1.94 -3.54 -1.79
CA VAL A 227 -0.99 -3.19 -2.86
C VAL A 227 0.34 -2.85 -2.18
N PHE A 228 1.43 -3.51 -2.56
CA PHE A 228 2.71 -3.26 -1.92
C PHE A 228 3.88 -3.27 -2.91
N MET A 229 4.85 -2.39 -2.64
CA MET A 229 6.18 -2.45 -3.21
C MET A 229 7.02 -3.43 -2.41
N GLY A 230 7.68 -4.35 -3.06
CA GLY A 230 8.62 -5.25 -2.40
C GLY A 230 8.77 -6.60 -3.08
N GLY A 231 9.81 -7.28 -2.68
CA GLY A 231 10.18 -8.57 -3.22
C GLY A 231 10.95 -8.52 -4.54
N SER A 232 11.60 -9.61 -4.85
CA SER A 232 12.48 -9.72 -6.01
C SER A 232 12.43 -11.14 -6.56
N PHE A 233 12.18 -11.28 -7.85
CA PHE A 233 12.08 -12.58 -8.49
C PHE A 233 13.30 -12.90 -9.36
N ASN A 234 13.70 -12.01 -10.21
CA ASN A 234 14.92 -12.08 -11.02
C ASN A 234 15.11 -10.75 -11.77
N PRO A 235 15.42 -9.64 -11.09
CA PRO A 235 15.59 -8.36 -11.74
C PRO A 235 16.78 -8.38 -12.70
N VAL A 236 16.63 -7.71 -13.82
CA VAL A 236 17.76 -7.44 -14.70
C VAL A 236 18.56 -6.31 -14.09
N ALA A 237 19.84 -6.52 -13.83
CA ALA A 237 20.72 -5.48 -13.34
C ALA A 237 20.65 -4.27 -14.30
N ALA A 238 20.28 -3.12 -13.76
CA ALA A 238 20.33 -1.87 -14.47
C ALA A 238 21.70 -1.23 -14.30
N ASP A 239 22.13 -0.41 -15.27
CA ASP A 239 23.36 0.37 -15.19
C ASP A 239 23.17 1.56 -14.21
N ASN A 240 22.91 1.24 -12.93
CA ASN A 240 22.78 2.23 -11.86
C ASN A 240 23.46 1.74 -10.57
N ASN A 241 23.60 2.62 -9.59
CA ASN A 241 24.29 2.35 -8.35
C ASN A 241 23.67 1.22 -7.49
N PHE A 242 22.45 0.83 -7.78
CA PHE A 242 21.69 -0.21 -7.05
C PHE A 242 21.76 -1.58 -7.73
N ALA A 243 22.36 -1.70 -8.92
CA ALA A 243 22.53 -2.96 -9.61
C ALA A 243 23.32 -3.99 -8.79
N GLU A 244 24.27 -3.52 -7.98
CA GLU A 244 25.11 -4.37 -7.13
C GLU A 244 24.30 -5.08 -6.05
N GLU A 245 23.28 -4.44 -5.49
CA GLU A 245 22.39 -5.05 -4.51
C GLU A 245 21.71 -6.32 -5.05
N TYR A 246 21.21 -6.26 -6.28
CA TYR A 246 20.52 -7.38 -6.92
C TYR A 246 21.50 -8.39 -7.56
N ALA A 247 22.70 -7.96 -7.94
CA ALA A 247 23.72 -8.85 -8.47
C ALA A 247 24.20 -9.86 -7.43
N HIS A 248 24.35 -9.44 -6.17
CA HIS A 248 24.78 -10.31 -5.08
C HIS A 248 23.65 -11.19 -4.52
N SER A 249 22.41 -10.74 -4.62
CA SER A 249 21.27 -11.46 -4.09
C SER A 249 19.97 -11.12 -4.86
N PRO A 250 19.80 -11.71 -6.05
CA PRO A 250 18.75 -11.29 -6.97
C PRO A 250 17.32 -11.59 -6.48
N ARG A 251 17.16 -12.38 -5.42
CA ARG A 251 15.84 -12.68 -4.82
C ARG A 251 15.58 -11.97 -3.51
N ARG A 252 16.50 -11.15 -3.06
CA ARG A 252 16.38 -10.37 -1.84
C ARG A 252 16.09 -8.92 -2.19
N GLU A 253 15.06 -8.38 -1.56
CA GLU A 253 14.69 -6.98 -1.65
C GLU A 253 14.56 -6.44 -0.23
N PHE A 254 14.80 -5.13 -0.05
CA PHE A 254 14.99 -4.53 1.25
C PHE A 254 13.75 -4.63 2.16
N ASN A 255 12.54 -4.34 1.68
CA ASN A 255 11.32 -4.41 2.49
C ASN A 255 11.08 -5.82 3.03
N MET A 256 11.34 -6.86 2.20
CA MET A 256 11.24 -8.25 2.60
C MET A 256 12.39 -8.67 3.54
N LEU A 257 13.59 -8.09 3.37
CA LEU A 257 14.73 -8.34 4.25
C LEU A 257 14.57 -7.67 5.61
N TRP A 258 14.01 -6.45 5.64
CA TRP A 258 13.82 -5.69 6.89
C TRP A 258 12.98 -6.47 7.89
N ASP A 259 11.87 -7.09 7.44
CA ASP A 259 11.01 -7.90 8.29
C ASP A 259 10.42 -9.10 7.52
N ALA A 260 11.22 -10.14 7.34
CA ALA A 260 10.81 -11.34 6.63
C ALA A 260 9.68 -12.09 7.35
N GLU A 261 9.68 -12.05 8.67
CA GLU A 261 8.65 -12.66 9.50
C GLU A 261 7.30 -11.95 9.34
N ALA A 262 7.29 -10.62 9.26
CA ALA A 262 6.09 -9.87 8.97
C ALA A 262 5.58 -10.13 7.55
N ALA A 263 6.48 -10.16 6.57
CA ALA A 263 6.12 -10.44 5.18
C ALA A 263 5.42 -11.79 5.04
N THR A 264 6.00 -12.87 5.60
CA THR A 264 5.36 -14.19 5.62
C THR A 264 4.00 -14.15 6.33
N ALA A 265 3.92 -13.51 7.51
CA ALA A 265 2.66 -13.41 8.26
C ALA A 265 1.55 -12.73 7.46
N VAL A 266 1.87 -11.66 6.72
CA VAL A 266 0.94 -10.90 5.90
C VAL A 266 0.54 -11.67 4.64
N LEU A 267 1.49 -12.31 3.96
CA LEU A 267 1.24 -13.06 2.72
C LEU A 267 0.39 -14.32 2.94
N HIS A 268 0.29 -14.81 4.16
CA HIS A 268 -0.57 -15.95 4.52
C HIS A 268 -2.01 -15.56 4.88
N GLU A 269 -2.32 -14.26 4.98
CA GLU A 269 -3.66 -13.81 5.34
C GLU A 269 -4.63 -13.80 4.15
N ALA A 270 -5.93 -13.80 4.45
CA ALA A 270 -7.00 -13.89 3.45
C ALA A 270 -7.41 -12.50 2.92
N TRP A 271 -6.50 -11.82 2.25
CA TRP A 271 -6.81 -10.56 1.55
C TRP A 271 -7.76 -10.81 0.38
N PRO A 272 -8.73 -9.91 0.10
CA PRO A 272 -9.60 -10.03 -1.08
C PRO A 272 -8.83 -10.00 -2.41
N ARG A 273 -7.74 -9.21 -2.45
CA ARG A 273 -6.80 -9.12 -3.56
C ARG A 273 -5.45 -8.65 -3.06
N VAL A 274 -4.37 -9.21 -3.61
CA VAL A 274 -3.00 -8.76 -3.36
C VAL A 274 -2.33 -8.44 -4.68
N VAL A 275 -1.75 -7.25 -4.79
CA VAL A 275 -0.93 -6.80 -5.93
C VAL A 275 0.45 -6.47 -5.43
N GLN A 276 1.44 -7.16 -5.95
CA GLN A 276 2.85 -6.95 -5.63
C GLN A 276 3.56 -6.28 -6.80
N ILE A 277 4.26 -5.20 -6.50
CA ILE A 277 5.14 -4.52 -7.44
C ILE A 277 6.58 -4.77 -6.98
N PRO A 278 7.25 -5.81 -7.52
CA PRO A 278 8.62 -6.14 -7.14
C PRO A 278 9.65 -5.22 -7.80
N VAL A 279 10.90 -5.38 -7.42
CA VAL A 279 12.01 -4.63 -8.05
C VAL A 279 12.21 -4.96 -9.52
N ASP A 280 11.72 -6.09 -10.00
CA ASP A 280 11.90 -6.54 -11.39
C ASP A 280 11.45 -5.52 -12.46
N PRO A 281 10.23 -4.95 -12.41
CA PRO A 281 9.85 -3.87 -13.31
C PRO A 281 10.44 -2.51 -12.91
N THR A 282 10.70 -2.26 -11.62
CA THR A 282 11.15 -0.94 -11.15
C THR A 282 12.60 -0.65 -11.50
N THR A 283 13.46 -1.66 -11.62
CA THR A 283 14.84 -1.50 -12.09
C THR A 283 14.95 -0.95 -13.52
N LYS A 284 13.85 -0.97 -14.29
CA LYS A 284 13.77 -0.36 -15.62
C LYS A 284 13.43 1.13 -15.58
N THR A 285 13.17 1.66 -14.40
CA THR A 285 12.78 3.05 -14.18
C THR A 285 13.85 3.78 -13.38
N PHE A 286 14.02 5.05 -13.65
CA PHE A 286 14.97 5.88 -12.91
C PHE A 286 14.48 7.33 -12.90
N PHE A 287 14.50 7.98 -11.75
CA PHE A 287 14.10 9.37 -11.63
C PHE A 287 15.25 10.28 -12.12
N ARG A 288 15.33 10.46 -13.42
CA ARG A 288 16.40 11.18 -14.09
C ARG A 288 16.33 12.70 -13.86
N LYS A 289 17.46 13.37 -14.03
CA LYS A 289 17.57 14.84 -13.88
C LYS A 289 16.63 15.61 -14.80
N ASP A 290 16.34 15.09 -16.01
CA ASP A 290 15.42 15.73 -16.93
C ASP A 290 13.96 15.66 -16.42
N LEU A 291 13.55 14.59 -15.73
CA LEU A 291 12.20 14.46 -15.16
C LEU A 291 11.95 15.49 -14.06
N TYR A 292 12.83 15.60 -13.05
CA TYR A 292 12.57 16.62 -12.04
C TYR A 292 12.90 18.05 -12.50
N ALA A 293 13.74 18.23 -13.51
CA ALA A 293 13.86 19.52 -14.16
C ALA A 293 12.58 19.90 -14.92
N GLU A 294 11.89 18.94 -15.52
CA GLU A 294 10.58 19.15 -16.13
C GLU A 294 9.52 19.47 -15.06
N ILE A 295 9.44 18.68 -14.00
CA ILE A 295 8.52 18.90 -12.88
C ILE A 295 8.77 20.28 -12.26
N GLY A 296 10.01 20.64 -12.01
CA GLY A 296 10.41 21.91 -11.38
C GLY A 296 10.05 23.18 -12.17
N ARG A 297 9.64 23.07 -13.45
CA ARG A 297 9.11 24.21 -14.22
C ARG A 297 7.70 24.62 -13.79
N ALA A 298 6.98 23.74 -13.10
CA ALA A 298 5.65 24.06 -12.60
C ALA A 298 5.74 24.90 -11.31
N ALA A 299 4.93 25.97 -11.25
CA ALA A 299 4.89 26.85 -10.09
C ALA A 299 3.91 26.33 -9.01
N THR A 300 4.09 25.07 -8.58
CA THR A 300 3.28 24.45 -7.54
C THR A 300 4.16 24.07 -6.33
N PRO A 301 3.57 24.00 -5.11
CA PRO A 301 4.34 23.59 -3.93
C PRO A 301 4.97 22.20 -4.06
N VAL A 302 4.23 21.25 -4.67
CA VAL A 302 4.73 19.88 -4.91
C VAL A 302 5.90 19.90 -5.88
N ALA A 303 5.79 20.58 -7.02
CA ALA A 303 6.86 20.70 -7.98
C ALA A 303 8.10 21.40 -7.38
N GLY A 304 7.89 22.43 -6.56
CA GLY A 304 8.94 23.11 -5.83
C GLY A 304 9.67 22.21 -4.83
N TYR A 305 8.92 21.33 -4.13
CA TYR A 305 9.50 20.34 -3.23
C TYR A 305 10.36 19.32 -4.00
N VAL A 306 9.82 18.73 -5.07
CA VAL A 306 10.52 17.77 -5.92
C VAL A 306 11.78 18.39 -6.54
N ALA A 307 11.69 19.62 -7.05
CA ALA A 307 12.84 20.32 -7.64
C ALA A 307 13.96 20.62 -6.61
N ARG A 308 13.57 20.88 -5.36
CA ARG A 308 14.51 21.19 -4.28
C ARG A 308 15.21 19.95 -3.73
N PHE A 309 14.51 18.86 -3.56
CA PHE A 309 14.97 17.67 -2.86
C PHE A 309 15.04 16.42 -3.75
N GLY A 310 14.79 16.58 -5.06
CA GLY A 310 14.83 15.46 -6.02
C GLY A 310 16.22 14.86 -6.12
N GLU A 311 16.28 13.54 -6.05
CA GLU A 311 17.49 12.74 -6.19
C GLU A 311 17.26 11.63 -7.21
N GLY A 312 18.35 11.19 -7.85
CA GLY A 312 18.31 10.15 -8.87
C GLY A 312 18.29 8.76 -8.25
N PHE A 313 17.11 8.17 -8.14
CA PHE A 313 16.90 6.80 -7.69
C PHE A 313 16.09 5.99 -8.70
N PRO A 314 16.15 4.65 -8.66
CA PRO A 314 15.11 3.84 -9.26
C PRO A 314 13.75 4.23 -8.67
N MET A 315 12.72 4.26 -9.52
CA MET A 315 11.39 4.74 -9.13
C MET A 315 10.57 3.56 -8.58
N TRP A 316 11.00 3.03 -7.44
CA TRP A 316 10.41 1.83 -6.83
C TRP A 316 8.94 2.06 -6.44
N ASP A 317 8.71 3.01 -5.55
CA ASP A 317 7.41 3.26 -4.96
C ASP A 317 6.54 4.13 -5.86
N GLU A 318 7.14 5.02 -6.66
CA GLU A 318 6.38 5.77 -7.67
C GLU A 318 5.73 4.81 -8.67
N LEU A 319 6.41 3.71 -9.06
CA LEU A 319 5.81 2.71 -9.94
C LEU A 319 4.67 1.97 -9.22
N ALA A 320 4.83 1.62 -7.95
CA ALA A 320 3.76 1.01 -7.17
C ALA A 320 2.54 1.92 -7.03
N ALA A 321 2.75 3.21 -6.75
CA ALA A 321 1.69 4.21 -6.72
C ALA A 321 1.00 4.35 -8.08
N ALA A 322 1.77 4.45 -9.16
CA ALA A 322 1.26 4.60 -10.51
C ALA A 322 0.44 3.40 -10.96
N VAL A 323 0.88 2.17 -10.69
CA VAL A 323 0.15 0.93 -11.01
C VAL A 323 -1.19 0.88 -10.28
N TRP A 324 -1.25 1.28 -9.02
CA TRP A 324 -2.52 1.37 -8.30
C TRP A 324 -3.42 2.47 -8.84
N LEU A 325 -2.86 3.62 -9.22
CA LEU A 325 -3.61 4.75 -9.78
C LEU A 325 -4.15 4.45 -11.18
N ASP A 326 -3.33 3.86 -12.04
CA ASP A 326 -3.68 3.46 -13.41
C ASP A 326 -3.22 2.01 -13.69
N PRO A 327 -4.04 1.00 -13.36
CA PRO A 327 -3.70 -0.40 -13.63
C PRO A 327 -3.47 -0.74 -15.10
N SER A 328 -3.91 0.12 -16.02
CA SER A 328 -3.67 -0.07 -17.46
C SER A 328 -2.21 0.16 -17.89
N LEU A 329 -1.36 0.62 -16.96
CA LEU A 329 0.10 0.66 -17.15
C LEU A 329 0.72 -0.73 -17.20
N VAL A 330 0.07 -1.73 -16.57
CA VAL A 330 0.59 -3.10 -16.51
C VAL A 330 0.47 -3.77 -17.86
N LYS A 331 1.61 -4.11 -18.46
CA LYS A 331 1.70 -4.89 -19.72
C LYS A 331 1.66 -6.39 -19.46
N ARG A 332 2.20 -6.82 -18.33
CA ARG A 332 2.22 -8.22 -17.92
C ARG A 332 2.21 -8.34 -16.41
N SER A 333 1.30 -9.15 -15.88
CA SER A 333 1.30 -9.65 -14.51
C SER A 333 1.13 -11.16 -14.49
N GLN A 334 1.44 -11.78 -13.39
CA GLN A 334 1.24 -13.21 -13.18
C GLN A 334 0.70 -13.45 -11.78
N LYS A 335 -0.34 -14.29 -11.70
CA LYS A 335 -0.82 -14.80 -10.42
C LYS A 335 0.03 -16.00 -10.01
N MET A 336 0.58 -15.97 -8.81
CA MET A 336 1.40 -17.02 -8.24
C MET A 336 1.22 -17.08 -6.73
N LEU A 337 1.70 -18.15 -6.12
CA LEU A 337 1.85 -18.20 -4.67
C LEU A 337 3.19 -17.55 -4.32
N VAL A 338 3.19 -16.68 -3.32
CA VAL A 338 4.39 -15.94 -2.89
C VAL A 338 4.56 -16.08 -1.39
N ASP A 339 5.80 -16.19 -0.98
CA ASP A 339 6.23 -16.17 0.42
C ASP A 339 7.64 -15.57 0.54
N VAL A 340 8.15 -15.43 1.75
CA VAL A 340 9.48 -14.93 2.05
C VAL A 340 10.22 -15.91 2.94
N ALA A 341 11.50 -16.14 2.67
CA ALA A 341 12.33 -16.99 3.51
C ALA A 341 12.64 -16.28 4.84
N ALA A 342 11.96 -16.68 5.93
CA ALA A 342 12.14 -16.14 7.27
C ALA A 342 13.04 -16.98 8.18
N GLY A 343 13.62 -18.09 7.68
CA GLY A 343 14.59 -18.91 8.42
C GLY A 343 15.98 -18.28 8.47
N ASP A 344 16.83 -18.69 9.45
CA ASP A 344 18.19 -18.16 9.64
C ASP A 344 19.21 -18.65 8.57
N GLY A 345 18.76 -18.93 7.35
CA GLY A 345 19.58 -19.38 6.22
C GLY A 345 20.25 -18.24 5.44
N ALA A 346 21.06 -18.64 4.45
CA ALA A 346 21.65 -17.70 3.50
C ALA A 346 20.60 -16.94 2.66
N ASP A 347 19.40 -17.48 2.59
CA ASP A 347 18.24 -16.98 1.84
C ASP A 347 17.31 -16.10 2.67
N TYR A 348 17.63 -15.79 3.93
CA TYR A 348 16.81 -14.91 4.77
C TYR A 348 16.43 -13.61 4.04
N GLY A 349 15.13 -13.29 4.02
CA GLY A 349 14.57 -12.15 3.30
C GLY A 349 14.39 -12.36 1.78
N SER A 350 14.72 -13.55 1.25
CA SER A 350 14.55 -13.85 -0.18
C SER A 350 13.09 -14.15 -0.52
N THR A 351 12.61 -13.63 -1.65
CA THR A 351 11.27 -13.92 -2.17
C THR A 351 11.19 -15.35 -2.72
N LEU A 352 10.19 -16.08 -2.29
CA LEU A 352 9.85 -17.42 -2.75
C LEU A 352 8.58 -17.37 -3.59
N SER A 353 8.50 -18.18 -4.65
CA SER A 353 7.30 -18.21 -5.48
C SER A 353 7.07 -19.55 -6.15
N TRP A 354 5.79 -19.89 -6.33
CA TRP A 354 5.36 -21.12 -6.98
C TRP A 354 4.19 -20.84 -7.93
N PRO A 355 4.05 -21.61 -9.02
CA PRO A 355 2.82 -21.62 -9.80
C PRO A 355 1.61 -21.97 -8.91
N LEU A 356 0.43 -21.46 -9.24
CA LEU A 356 -0.79 -21.81 -8.53
C LEU A 356 -0.97 -23.34 -8.44
N GLY A 357 -1.34 -23.81 -7.27
CA GLY A 357 -1.51 -25.23 -6.97
C GLY A 357 -0.20 -26.05 -6.87
N ARG A 358 0.96 -25.39 -6.81
CA ARG A 358 2.27 -26.05 -6.69
C ARG A 358 3.07 -25.60 -5.46
N GLY A 359 2.50 -24.80 -4.58
CA GLY A 359 3.14 -24.35 -3.35
C GLY A 359 3.27 -25.47 -2.32
N PRO A 360 4.08 -25.27 -1.27
CA PRO A 360 4.31 -26.23 -0.20
C PRO A 360 3.08 -26.46 0.69
N GLY A 361 2.07 -25.59 0.65
CA GLY A 361 0.84 -25.72 1.45
C GLY A 361 1.02 -25.27 2.90
N LEU A 362 1.89 -24.30 3.15
CA LEU A 362 2.19 -23.76 4.48
C LEU A 362 1.35 -22.55 4.84
N GLY A 363 0.48 -22.11 3.94
CA GLY A 363 -0.40 -20.94 4.14
C GLY A 363 -0.29 -19.89 3.07
N GLU A 364 0.67 -20.02 2.16
CA GLU A 364 0.90 -19.10 1.05
C GLU A 364 -0.37 -18.87 0.22
N ARG A 365 -0.62 -17.62 -0.19
CA ARG A 365 -1.81 -17.19 -0.92
C ARG A 365 -1.46 -16.70 -2.32
N GLU A 366 -2.51 -16.56 -3.13
CA GLU A 366 -2.41 -16.00 -4.47
C GLU A 366 -2.06 -14.51 -4.40
N VAL A 367 -1.02 -14.12 -5.13
CA VAL A 367 -0.57 -12.74 -5.31
C VAL A 367 -0.50 -12.45 -6.81
N GLU A 368 -1.03 -11.32 -7.24
CA GLU A 368 -0.84 -10.78 -8.58
C GLU A 368 0.50 -10.03 -8.63
N VAL A 369 1.50 -10.61 -9.25
CA VAL A 369 2.85 -10.04 -9.36
C VAL A 369 3.00 -9.31 -10.69
N VAL A 370 3.29 -8.00 -10.62
CA VAL A 370 3.56 -7.16 -11.79
C VAL A 370 4.94 -7.47 -12.34
N GLN A 371 5.03 -7.79 -13.64
CA GLN A 371 6.27 -8.20 -14.27
C GLN A 371 6.78 -7.21 -15.33
N ASP A 372 5.87 -6.47 -15.96
CA ASP A 372 6.22 -5.48 -16.98
C ASP A 372 5.18 -4.36 -17.06
N VAL A 373 5.64 -3.15 -17.35
CA VAL A 373 4.83 -1.93 -17.38
C VAL A 373 5.17 -1.07 -18.59
N ASP A 374 4.28 -0.15 -18.94
CA ASP A 374 4.54 0.91 -19.90
C ASP A 374 5.32 2.05 -19.26
N VAL A 375 6.64 1.97 -19.29
CA VAL A 375 7.53 2.97 -18.66
C VAL A 375 7.26 4.38 -19.17
N THR A 376 7.02 4.56 -20.48
CA THR A 376 6.76 5.88 -21.06
C THR A 376 5.45 6.51 -20.55
N ARG A 377 4.40 5.70 -20.41
CA ARG A 377 3.14 6.18 -19.80
C ARG A 377 3.29 6.43 -18.32
N PHE A 378 4.04 5.57 -17.62
CA PHE A 378 4.36 5.73 -16.21
C PHE A 378 5.07 7.07 -15.94
N GLU A 379 6.16 7.39 -16.65
CA GLU A 379 6.87 8.66 -16.51
C GLU A 379 5.96 9.86 -16.75
N ARG A 380 5.11 9.81 -17.79
CA ARG A 380 4.13 10.89 -18.05
C ARG A 380 3.12 11.06 -16.92
N LEU A 381 2.64 9.96 -16.34
CA LEU A 381 1.73 10.02 -15.19
C LEU A 381 2.41 10.62 -13.97
N THR A 382 3.65 10.22 -13.69
CA THR A 382 4.46 10.76 -12.59
C THR A 382 4.67 12.27 -12.74
N VAL A 383 5.12 12.74 -13.92
CA VAL A 383 5.27 14.18 -14.20
C VAL A 383 3.94 14.90 -14.03
N LYS A 384 2.86 14.38 -14.59
CA LYS A 384 1.51 14.97 -14.46
C LYS A 384 1.09 15.15 -13.01
N LEU A 385 1.28 14.14 -12.17
CA LEU A 385 0.88 14.19 -10.76
C LEU A 385 1.78 15.12 -9.95
N LEU A 386 3.09 15.05 -10.14
CA LEU A 386 4.05 15.85 -9.39
C LEU A 386 4.12 17.33 -9.85
N THR A 387 3.51 17.68 -10.99
CA THR A 387 3.31 19.08 -11.45
C THR A 387 1.96 19.64 -11.07
N GLY A 388 1.01 18.82 -10.63
CA GLY A 388 -0.37 19.23 -10.34
C GLY A 388 -0.50 20.25 -9.21
N VAL A 389 -1.62 20.98 -9.21
CA VAL A 389 -1.97 21.93 -8.13
C VAL A 389 -2.53 21.14 -6.95
N SER A 390 -2.03 21.42 -5.74
CA SER A 390 -2.60 20.87 -4.50
C SER A 390 -4.09 21.25 -4.39
N ARG A 391 -4.94 20.32 -3.91
CA ARG A 391 -6.38 20.57 -3.69
C ARG A 391 -6.67 21.75 -2.77
N ALA A 392 -5.79 22.03 -1.81
CA ALA A 392 -5.93 23.19 -0.92
C ALA A 392 -5.86 24.55 -1.64
N GLN A 393 -5.37 24.59 -2.89
CA GLN A 393 -5.25 25.80 -3.70
C GLN A 393 -6.33 25.91 -4.80
N ALA A 394 -7.18 24.90 -4.94
CA ALA A 394 -8.25 24.87 -5.96
C ALA A 394 -9.62 25.36 -5.44
N HIS A 395 -9.67 25.92 -4.22
CA HIS A 395 -10.89 26.49 -3.59
C HIS A 395 -10.71 27.96 -3.23
#